data_f8b112ffb6abccc9cdb4c66b77aa1923
#
_entry.id   f8b112ffb6abccc9cdb4c66b77aa1923
#
_cell.length_a   1.000
_cell.length_b   1.000
_cell.length_c   1.000
_cell.angle_alpha   90.00
_cell.angle_beta   90.00
_cell.angle_gamma   90.00
#
_symmetry.space_group_name_H-M   'P 1'
#
loop_
_entity.id
_entity.type
_entity.pdbx_description
1 polymer ?
#
loop_
_entity_poly.entity_id
_entity_poly.type
_entity_poly.pdbx_seq_one_letter_code
_entity_poly.pdbx_strand_id
1 'polypeptide(L)'
;MSRGSGWEREALLEWQAEVALYCQGDLRAGAREHLRWLMERTMETELTQRLGASRYGRSDTRTDWRNGYRERDLVTEMGLLTGVRVPRSRHGSYQPQVFERYARRQPLVNKLILEMFVAGVATRRVGEVLESLLGESPSATTVSRIAKGLDARVREFHQRPVSDRWQFLLLDGVRMSVKSACGLKKRLVLVVYGIDTEGRRELLDFALADGESEAEWAALLHHLWGRGLKGENLELVVTDGAPGLIAALKFIYPYARHQRCWAHKMRNVVNLVRRSDQPEVSAGARAIYQAPTRREALVAFRRWKARWQSCYPKAVACLEKDLQELLAHMDYPVRLRPKLRTTNAIERCFREVRRRTRPMSAFCNDASCERIVYALIAHMNAQWSHKPLPGFTHKS
;
A
#
# COMPACT_ATOMS: atom_id res chain seq x y z
N MET A 1 47.19 2.74 -28.43
CA MET A 1 46.81 1.42 -27.89
C MET A 1 47.95 0.92 -27.01
N SER A 2 47.86 1.13 -25.68
CA SER A 2 48.86 0.63 -24.74
C SER A 2 48.64 -0.86 -24.55
N ARG A 3 49.69 -1.64 -24.77
CA ARG A 3 49.74 -3.08 -24.49
C ARG A 3 49.56 -3.25 -22.96
N GLY A 4 48.40 -3.76 -22.53
CA GLY A 4 48.19 -4.17 -21.15
C GLY A 4 49.29 -5.15 -20.77
N SER A 5 49.90 -4.92 -19.61
CA SER A 5 51.04 -5.70 -19.10
C SER A 5 50.64 -7.16 -18.97
N GLY A 6 51.50 -8.09 -19.38
CA GLY A 6 51.20 -9.54 -19.44
C GLY A 6 50.68 -10.12 -18.12
N TRP A 7 51.08 -9.55 -16.99
CA TRP A 7 50.57 -9.95 -15.65
C TRP A 7 49.08 -9.66 -15.40
N GLU A 8 48.52 -8.62 -16.01
CA GLU A 8 47.07 -8.33 -15.92
C GLU A 8 46.22 -9.38 -16.67
N ARG A 9 46.75 -9.91 -17.74
CA ARG A 9 46.11 -10.95 -18.54
C ARG A 9 46.19 -12.32 -17.84
N GLU A 10 47.32 -12.60 -17.22
CA GLU A 10 47.54 -13.84 -16.44
C GLU A 10 46.65 -13.88 -15.19
N ALA A 11 46.60 -12.79 -14.42
CA ALA A 11 45.73 -12.66 -13.26
C ALA A 11 44.23 -12.76 -13.66
N LEU A 12 43.85 -12.27 -14.83
CA LEU A 12 42.49 -12.41 -15.34
C LEU A 12 42.16 -13.86 -15.70
N LEU A 13 43.10 -14.58 -16.31
CA LEU A 13 42.91 -16.01 -16.68
C LEU A 13 42.85 -16.92 -15.45
N GLU A 14 43.71 -16.71 -14.47
CA GLU A 14 43.69 -17.43 -13.19
C GLU A 14 42.38 -17.21 -12.48
N TRP A 15 41.93 -15.96 -12.41
CA TRP A 15 40.65 -15.62 -11.79
C TRP A 15 39.47 -16.22 -12.56
N GLN A 16 39.46 -16.22 -13.92
CA GLN A 16 38.42 -16.86 -14.70
C GLN A 16 38.34 -18.38 -14.48
N ALA A 17 39.49 -19.03 -14.29
CA ALA A 17 39.55 -20.45 -13.97
C ALA A 17 38.99 -20.74 -12.59
N GLU A 18 39.29 -19.90 -11.61
CA GLU A 18 38.78 -20.02 -10.24
C GLU A 18 37.26 -19.81 -10.19
N VAL A 19 36.73 -18.79 -10.88
CA VAL A 19 35.28 -18.56 -10.99
C VAL A 19 34.57 -19.69 -11.72
N ALA A 20 35.18 -20.26 -12.78
CA ALA A 20 34.62 -21.41 -13.48
C ALA A 20 34.49 -22.63 -12.57
N LEU A 21 35.45 -22.83 -11.66
CA LEU A 21 35.42 -23.91 -10.65
C LEU A 21 34.25 -23.72 -9.64
N TYR A 22 34.04 -22.49 -9.15
CA TYR A 22 32.91 -22.16 -8.29
C TYR A 22 31.57 -22.32 -9.00
N CYS A 23 31.47 -21.94 -10.28
CA CYS A 23 30.25 -22.08 -11.07
C CYS A 23 29.84 -23.53 -11.36
N GLN A 24 30.78 -24.48 -11.30
CA GLN A 24 30.48 -25.92 -11.44
C GLN A 24 29.79 -26.51 -10.20
N GLY A 25 29.97 -25.89 -9.00
CA GLY A 25 29.38 -26.37 -7.75
C GLY A 25 28.24 -25.49 -7.22
N ASP A 26 28.42 -24.18 -7.13
CA ASP A 26 27.44 -23.20 -6.61
C ASP A 26 27.53 -21.90 -7.41
N LEU A 27 26.61 -21.73 -8.36
CA LEU A 27 26.49 -20.53 -9.19
C LEU A 27 26.39 -19.24 -8.39
N ARG A 28 25.73 -19.29 -7.21
CA ARG A 28 25.62 -18.12 -6.33
C ARG A 28 26.95 -17.75 -5.69
N ALA A 29 27.73 -18.73 -5.27
CA ALA A 29 29.06 -18.51 -4.71
C ALA A 29 29.98 -17.88 -5.79
N GLY A 30 30.00 -18.44 -6.99
CA GLY A 30 30.76 -17.88 -8.09
C GLY A 30 30.34 -16.47 -8.44
N ALA A 31 29.05 -16.18 -8.50
CA ALA A 31 28.52 -14.84 -8.76
C ALA A 31 28.92 -13.83 -7.66
N ARG A 32 28.93 -14.24 -6.37
CA ARG A 32 29.39 -13.39 -5.28
C ARG A 32 30.87 -13.04 -5.39
N GLU A 33 31.72 -14.02 -5.67
CA GLU A 33 33.16 -13.79 -5.85
C GLU A 33 33.45 -12.88 -7.04
N HIS A 34 32.76 -13.11 -8.15
CA HIS A 34 32.85 -12.22 -9.32
C HIS A 34 32.44 -10.79 -9.00
N LEU A 35 31.30 -10.61 -8.30
CA LEU A 35 30.83 -9.30 -7.91
C LEU A 35 31.82 -8.60 -6.96
N ARG A 36 32.37 -9.34 -5.98
CA ARG A 36 33.41 -8.83 -5.07
C ARG A 36 34.62 -8.32 -5.86
N TRP A 37 35.17 -9.14 -6.74
CA TRP A 37 36.28 -8.78 -7.60
C TRP A 37 36.00 -7.54 -8.44
N LEU A 38 34.85 -7.50 -9.11
CA LEU A 38 34.43 -6.37 -9.94
C LEU A 38 34.37 -5.08 -9.16
N MET A 39 33.80 -5.11 -7.95
CA MET A 39 33.69 -3.95 -7.06
C MET A 39 35.06 -3.48 -6.61
N GLU A 40 35.94 -4.38 -6.17
CA GLU A 40 37.31 -4.05 -5.76
C GLU A 40 38.12 -3.45 -6.89
N ARG A 41 38.00 -4.02 -8.11
CA ARG A 41 38.67 -3.51 -9.31
C ARG A 41 38.16 -2.13 -9.72
N THR A 42 36.86 -1.91 -9.65
CA THR A 42 36.27 -0.59 -9.93
C THR A 42 36.78 0.46 -8.96
N MET A 43 36.79 0.16 -7.65
CA MET A 43 37.31 1.07 -6.61
C MET A 43 38.80 1.38 -6.78
N GLU A 44 39.61 0.41 -7.18
CA GLU A 44 41.01 0.65 -7.51
C GLU A 44 41.20 1.57 -8.72
N THR A 45 40.35 1.42 -9.74
CA THR A 45 40.37 2.29 -10.91
C THR A 45 39.95 3.72 -10.54
N GLU A 46 38.87 3.87 -9.76
CA GLU A 46 38.43 5.17 -9.23
C GLU A 46 39.53 5.85 -8.40
N LEU A 47 40.17 5.10 -7.49
CA LEU A 47 41.24 5.64 -6.71
C LEU A 47 42.46 6.06 -7.57
N THR A 48 42.81 5.27 -8.58
CA THR A 48 43.88 5.59 -9.53
C THR A 48 43.63 6.89 -10.26
N GLN A 49 42.39 7.06 -10.79
CA GLN A 49 41.97 8.29 -11.45
C GLN A 49 41.99 9.48 -10.48
N ARG A 50 41.48 9.29 -9.27
CA ARG A 50 41.45 10.35 -8.25
C ARG A 50 42.86 10.82 -7.82
N LEU A 51 43.79 9.89 -7.67
CA LEU A 51 45.17 10.20 -7.29
C LEU A 51 46.05 10.75 -8.43
N GLY A 52 45.64 10.60 -9.70
CA GLY A 52 46.43 10.95 -10.86
C GLY A 52 47.71 10.10 -11.01
N ALA A 53 47.78 8.94 -10.33
CA ALA A 53 48.97 8.07 -10.36
C ALA A 53 48.61 6.59 -10.20
N SER A 54 49.19 5.73 -11.02
CA SER A 54 49.09 4.27 -10.91
C SER A 54 49.79 3.77 -9.63
N ARG A 55 49.54 2.51 -9.27
CA ARG A 55 50.22 1.85 -8.15
C ARG A 55 51.71 1.74 -8.51
N TYR A 56 52.57 2.20 -7.58
CA TYR A 56 54.03 2.31 -7.74
C TYR A 56 54.51 3.29 -8.83
N GLY A 57 53.58 3.94 -9.56
CA GLY A 57 53.97 4.94 -10.56
C GLY A 57 54.35 6.27 -9.94
N ARG A 58 55.29 7.00 -10.58
CA ARG A 58 55.58 8.42 -10.31
C ARG A 58 54.77 9.27 -11.29
N SER A 59 54.16 10.35 -10.77
CA SER A 59 53.41 11.28 -11.61
C SER A 59 53.41 12.66 -10.96
N ASP A 60 53.64 13.67 -11.76
CA ASP A 60 53.67 15.08 -11.35
C ASP A 60 52.23 15.58 -11.07
N THR A 61 51.20 14.86 -11.51
CA THR A 61 49.80 15.16 -11.29
C THR A 61 49.24 14.47 -10.05
N ARG A 62 50.08 13.81 -9.24
CA ARG A 62 49.62 13.10 -8.06
C ARG A 62 49.07 14.05 -7.00
N THR A 63 47.84 13.80 -6.57
CA THR A 63 47.09 14.62 -5.59
C THR A 63 47.13 14.05 -4.17
N ASP A 64 47.37 12.74 -3.98
CA ASP A 64 47.36 12.04 -2.69
C ASP A 64 48.10 10.68 -2.80
N TRP A 65 48.26 9.95 -1.69
CA TRP A 65 48.90 8.65 -1.64
C TRP A 65 47.93 7.54 -1.24
N ARG A 66 48.16 6.34 -1.75
CA ARG A 66 47.46 5.13 -1.29
C ARG A 66 47.83 4.85 0.18
N ASN A 67 46.83 4.44 0.98
CA ASN A 67 47.00 4.13 2.40
C ASN A 67 46.38 2.78 2.75
N GLY A 68 46.73 1.73 1.99
CA GLY A 68 46.23 0.39 2.18
C GLY A 68 44.70 0.26 1.90
N TYR A 69 44.11 -0.72 2.57
CA TYR A 69 42.69 -1.07 2.46
C TYR A 69 42.04 -1.08 3.82
N ARG A 70 40.74 -1.00 3.81
CA ARG A 70 39.86 -1.45 4.90
C ARG A 70 38.94 -2.53 4.39
N GLU A 71 38.67 -3.53 5.19
CA GLU A 71 37.70 -4.55 4.89
C GLU A 71 36.33 -4.15 5.39
N ARG A 72 35.29 -4.58 4.66
CA ARG A 72 33.90 -4.44 5.08
C ARG A 72 33.05 -5.50 4.46
N ASP A 73 31.96 -5.82 5.13
CA ASP A 73 30.90 -6.66 4.58
C ASP A 73 29.84 -5.81 3.89
N LEU A 74 29.26 -6.37 2.83
CA LEU A 74 28.18 -5.74 2.07
C LEU A 74 27.13 -6.78 1.69
N VAL A 75 25.87 -6.56 2.05
CA VAL A 75 24.76 -7.40 1.62
C VAL A 75 24.30 -6.92 0.25
N THR A 76 24.32 -7.81 -0.71
CA THR A 76 23.91 -7.60 -2.10
C THR A 76 22.69 -8.48 -2.42
N GLU A 77 22.09 -8.29 -3.58
CA GLU A 77 21.04 -9.19 -4.09
C GLU A 77 21.54 -10.63 -4.34
N MET A 78 22.86 -10.80 -4.53
CA MET A 78 23.48 -12.13 -4.69
C MET A 78 23.83 -12.78 -3.35
N GLY A 79 23.71 -12.04 -2.25
CA GLY A 79 24.02 -12.47 -0.89
C GLY A 79 25.05 -11.60 -0.20
N LEU A 80 25.50 -12.05 0.97
CA LEU A 80 26.53 -11.38 1.77
C LEU A 80 27.92 -11.53 1.12
N LEU A 81 28.54 -10.40 0.81
CA LEU A 81 29.96 -10.31 0.45
C LEU A 81 30.75 -9.97 1.70
N THR A 82 31.60 -10.89 2.14
CA THR A 82 32.47 -10.70 3.29
C THR A 82 33.84 -10.19 2.88
N GLY A 83 34.43 -9.32 3.69
CA GLY A 83 35.83 -8.89 3.52
C GLY A 83 36.09 -8.09 2.22
N VAL A 84 35.12 -7.34 1.69
CA VAL A 84 35.32 -6.48 0.51
C VAL A 84 36.39 -5.44 0.82
N ARG A 85 37.47 -5.44 0.04
CA ARG A 85 38.66 -4.58 0.25
C ARG A 85 38.41 -3.21 -0.36
N VAL A 86 38.22 -2.22 0.50
CA VAL A 86 37.97 -0.82 0.09
C VAL A 86 39.31 -0.06 0.18
N PRO A 87 39.83 0.43 -0.94
CA PRO A 87 41.11 1.16 -0.93
C PRO A 87 40.96 2.51 -0.19
N ARG A 88 42.06 3.00 0.37
CA ARG A 88 42.11 4.23 1.14
C ARG A 88 43.19 5.17 0.60
N SER A 89 42.90 6.47 0.63
CA SER A 89 43.94 7.52 0.45
C SER A 89 44.42 8.06 1.80
N ARG A 90 45.62 8.62 1.83
CA ARG A 90 46.28 9.07 3.04
C ARG A 90 45.53 10.23 3.71
N HIS A 91 45.09 11.20 2.93
CA HIS A 91 44.36 12.37 3.44
C HIS A 91 42.83 12.20 3.37
N GLY A 92 42.32 10.99 3.11
CA GLY A 92 40.90 10.71 3.12
C GLY A 92 40.13 11.33 1.94
N SER A 93 40.82 11.71 0.86
CA SER A 93 40.25 12.38 -0.30
C SER A 93 39.37 11.47 -1.17
N TYR A 94 39.48 10.15 -1.02
CA TYR A 94 38.75 9.16 -1.80
C TYR A 94 37.56 8.57 -1.06
N GLN A 95 36.43 8.57 -1.75
CA GLN A 95 35.23 7.83 -1.34
C GLN A 95 34.73 7.03 -2.54
N PRO A 96 34.51 5.71 -2.40
CA PRO A 96 33.98 4.87 -3.47
C PRO A 96 32.61 5.34 -3.98
N GLN A 97 32.40 5.27 -5.29
CA GLN A 97 31.08 5.51 -5.91
C GLN A 97 30.23 4.24 -6.02
N VAL A 98 30.87 3.08 -5.94
CA VAL A 98 30.21 1.76 -6.06
C VAL A 98 29.14 1.52 -5.00
N PHE A 99 29.25 2.20 -3.85
CA PHE A 99 28.23 2.16 -2.78
C PHE A 99 28.31 3.43 -1.92
N GLU A 100 27.18 3.78 -1.32
CA GLU A 100 27.09 4.92 -0.41
C GLU A 100 27.97 4.71 0.85
N ARG A 101 28.49 5.81 1.38
CA ARG A 101 29.26 5.80 2.61
C ARG A 101 28.45 5.18 3.75
N TYR A 102 29.05 4.22 4.46
CA TYR A 102 28.42 3.44 5.54
C TYR A 102 27.23 2.53 5.12
N ALA A 103 26.91 2.40 3.86
CA ALA A 103 25.90 1.45 3.42
C ALA A 103 26.34 0.01 3.73
N ARG A 104 25.53 -0.72 4.50
CA ARG A 104 25.75 -2.14 4.81
C ARG A 104 25.01 -3.05 3.83
N ARG A 105 24.06 -2.50 3.09
CA ARG A 105 23.21 -3.20 2.12
C ARG A 105 23.04 -2.38 0.86
N GLN A 106 22.92 -3.05 -0.25
CA GLN A 106 22.51 -2.39 -1.49
C GLN A 106 21.08 -1.85 -1.39
N PRO A 107 20.75 -0.76 -2.09
CA PRO A 107 19.40 -0.17 -2.08
C PRO A 107 18.29 -1.18 -2.42
N LEU A 108 18.56 -2.12 -3.33
CA LEU A 108 17.60 -3.16 -3.75
C LEU A 108 17.25 -4.11 -2.59
N VAL A 109 18.21 -4.44 -1.72
CA VAL A 109 17.95 -5.27 -0.53
C VAL A 109 17.03 -4.54 0.45
N ASN A 110 17.24 -3.23 0.66
CA ASN A 110 16.35 -2.41 1.48
C ASN A 110 14.93 -2.33 0.88
N LYS A 111 14.82 -2.26 -0.45
CA LYS A 111 13.55 -2.32 -1.16
C LYS A 111 12.84 -3.66 -0.95
N LEU A 112 13.57 -4.77 -1.04
CA LEU A 112 13.03 -6.11 -0.78
C LEU A 112 12.50 -6.24 0.65
N ILE A 113 13.26 -5.75 1.65
CA ILE A 113 12.83 -5.70 3.05
C ILE A 113 11.53 -4.93 3.20
N LEU A 114 11.41 -3.78 2.53
CA LEU A 114 10.23 -2.95 2.56
C LEU A 114 9.03 -3.65 1.92
N GLU A 115 9.20 -4.29 0.78
CA GLU A 115 8.16 -5.05 0.09
C GLU A 115 7.66 -6.23 0.93
N MET A 116 8.57 -6.97 1.58
CA MET A 116 8.19 -8.05 2.51
C MET A 116 7.38 -7.51 3.70
N PHE A 117 7.80 -6.39 4.28
CA PHE A 117 7.06 -5.72 5.35
C PHE A 117 5.66 -5.30 4.90
N VAL A 118 5.55 -4.67 3.74
CA VAL A 118 4.25 -4.27 3.14
C VAL A 118 3.39 -5.47 2.80
N ALA A 119 4.00 -6.58 2.39
CA ALA A 119 3.30 -7.85 2.15
C ALA A 119 2.78 -8.52 3.43
N GLY A 120 3.09 -7.97 4.61
CA GLY A 120 2.60 -8.44 5.90
C GLY A 120 3.50 -9.47 6.56
N VAL A 121 4.74 -9.64 6.11
CA VAL A 121 5.72 -10.48 6.79
C VAL A 121 6.12 -9.80 8.10
N ALA A 122 5.99 -10.51 9.22
CA ALA A 122 6.36 -9.98 10.53
C ALA A 122 7.85 -9.58 10.54
N THR A 123 8.19 -8.46 11.18
CA THR A 123 9.55 -7.87 11.15
C THR A 123 10.65 -8.85 11.56
N ARG A 124 10.37 -9.76 12.49
CA ARG A 124 11.31 -10.82 12.90
C ARG A 124 11.48 -11.86 11.80
N ARG A 125 10.39 -12.25 11.15
CA ARG A 125 10.41 -13.26 10.08
C ARG A 125 11.07 -12.76 8.79
N VAL A 126 11.09 -11.44 8.57
CA VAL A 126 11.88 -10.83 7.47
C VAL A 126 13.36 -11.18 7.63
N GLY A 127 13.90 -11.13 8.86
CA GLY A 127 15.27 -11.53 9.15
C GLY A 127 15.55 -12.99 8.80
N GLU A 128 14.71 -13.91 9.26
CA GLU A 128 14.84 -15.35 9.00
C GLU A 128 14.83 -15.68 7.49
N VAL A 129 13.92 -15.05 6.73
CA VAL A 129 13.83 -15.27 5.27
C VAL A 129 15.07 -14.74 4.56
N LEU A 130 15.55 -13.55 4.95
CA LEU A 130 16.75 -12.98 4.33
C LEU A 130 18.04 -13.70 4.71
N GLU A 131 18.12 -14.21 5.91
CA GLU A 131 19.24 -15.08 6.33
C GLU A 131 19.35 -16.31 5.44
N SER A 132 18.21 -16.98 5.18
CA SER A 132 18.15 -18.14 4.28
C SER A 132 18.52 -17.78 2.83
N LEU A 133 18.17 -16.58 2.36
CA LEU A 133 18.38 -16.18 0.95
C LEU A 133 19.72 -15.49 0.70
N LEU A 134 20.12 -14.63 1.62
CA LEU A 134 21.24 -13.69 1.42
C LEU A 134 22.37 -13.89 2.44
N GLY A 135 22.21 -14.79 3.43
CA GLY A 135 23.20 -15.00 4.48
C GLY A 135 23.30 -13.86 5.49
N GLU A 136 22.27 -12.99 5.58
CA GLU A 136 22.24 -11.89 6.56
C GLU A 136 20.83 -11.72 7.12
N SER A 137 20.75 -11.61 8.44
CA SER A 137 19.49 -11.43 9.17
C SER A 137 19.37 -9.99 9.69
N PRO A 138 18.63 -9.12 9.01
CA PRO A 138 18.38 -7.78 9.53
C PRO A 138 17.53 -7.86 10.80
N SER A 139 17.93 -7.15 11.84
CA SER A 139 17.15 -7.07 13.08
C SER A 139 15.78 -6.44 12.84
N ALA A 140 14.79 -6.79 13.68
CA ALA A 140 13.46 -6.19 13.65
C ALA A 140 13.50 -4.65 13.72
N THR A 141 14.46 -4.07 14.45
CA THR A 141 14.71 -2.63 14.50
C THR A 141 15.16 -2.07 13.16
N THR A 142 16.02 -2.81 12.44
CA THR A 142 16.47 -2.43 11.09
C THR A 142 15.29 -2.43 10.11
N VAL A 143 14.47 -3.47 10.12
CA VAL A 143 13.24 -3.55 9.28
C VAL A 143 12.31 -2.38 9.60
N SER A 144 12.07 -2.09 10.87
CA SER A 144 11.25 -0.94 11.30
C SER A 144 11.84 0.39 10.84
N ARG A 145 13.16 0.57 10.87
CA ARG A 145 13.83 1.79 10.40
C ARG A 145 13.69 1.96 8.88
N ILE A 146 13.83 0.88 8.11
CA ILE A 146 13.61 0.90 6.65
C ILE A 146 12.16 1.25 6.35
N ALA A 147 11.20 0.67 7.09
CA ALA A 147 9.77 0.96 6.93
C ALA A 147 9.42 2.43 7.24
N LYS A 148 10.16 3.11 8.15
CA LYS A 148 10.00 4.54 8.41
C LYS A 148 10.29 5.42 7.18
N GLY A 149 11.03 4.91 6.20
CA GLY A 149 11.21 5.59 4.91
C GLY A 149 9.90 5.85 4.16
N LEU A 150 8.81 5.15 4.51
CA LEU A 150 7.47 5.43 3.97
C LEU A 150 6.81 6.69 4.58
N ASP A 151 7.27 7.22 5.71
CA ASP A 151 6.62 8.34 6.41
C ASP A 151 6.54 9.60 5.54
N ALA A 152 7.57 9.88 4.75
CA ALA A 152 7.58 11.00 3.81
C ALA A 152 6.52 10.79 2.72
N ARG A 153 6.44 9.59 2.17
CA ARG A 153 5.46 9.23 1.13
C ARG A 153 4.02 9.23 1.64
N VAL A 154 3.81 8.82 2.91
CA VAL A 154 2.51 8.91 3.59
C VAL A 154 2.08 10.39 3.69
N ARG A 155 2.97 11.27 4.16
CA ARG A 155 2.67 12.71 4.23
C ARG A 155 2.38 13.32 2.86
N GLU A 156 3.19 12.98 1.86
CA GLU A 156 2.98 13.43 0.47
C GLU A 156 1.61 12.98 -0.07
N PHE A 157 1.24 11.72 0.20
CA PHE A 157 -0.07 11.18 -0.18
C PHE A 157 -1.21 11.97 0.44
N HIS A 158 -1.14 12.29 1.73
CA HIS A 158 -2.17 13.08 2.41
C HIS A 158 -2.18 14.56 1.99
N GLN A 159 -1.10 15.07 1.43
CA GLN A 159 -0.98 16.49 1.01
C GLN A 159 -1.17 16.70 -0.50
N ARG A 160 -1.17 15.63 -1.30
CA ARG A 160 -1.27 15.76 -2.75
C ARG A 160 -2.57 16.45 -3.19
N PRO A 161 -2.56 17.27 -4.24
CA PRO A 161 -3.78 17.80 -4.84
C PRO A 161 -4.73 16.68 -5.24
N VAL A 162 -6.02 16.88 -5.07
CA VAL A 162 -7.08 15.95 -5.47
C VAL A 162 -7.93 16.63 -6.53
N SER A 163 -8.04 16.01 -7.70
CA SER A 163 -8.91 16.50 -8.77
C SER A 163 -10.38 16.42 -8.38
N ASP A 164 -11.20 17.38 -8.80
CA ASP A 164 -12.65 17.41 -8.54
C ASP A 164 -13.49 16.65 -9.60
N ARG A 165 -12.89 15.68 -10.29
CA ARG A 165 -13.55 14.91 -11.36
C ARG A 165 -14.49 13.79 -10.85
N TRP A 166 -14.56 13.57 -9.55
CA TRP A 166 -15.23 12.43 -8.96
C TRP A 166 -16.76 12.60 -8.92
N GLN A 167 -17.47 11.74 -9.64
CA GLN A 167 -18.93 11.75 -9.69
C GLN A 167 -19.56 10.99 -8.52
N PHE A 168 -18.86 9.95 -8.04
CA PHE A 168 -19.32 9.11 -6.93
C PHE A 168 -18.25 8.98 -5.87
N LEU A 169 -18.64 9.15 -4.61
CA LEU A 169 -17.81 8.82 -3.46
C LEU A 169 -18.42 7.66 -2.67
N LEU A 170 -17.58 6.73 -2.25
CA LEU A 170 -17.92 5.70 -1.28
C LEU A 170 -17.13 5.98 -0.01
N LEU A 171 -17.80 5.99 1.13
CA LEU A 171 -17.20 6.28 2.44
C LEU A 171 -17.52 5.14 3.39
N ASP A 172 -16.50 4.65 4.09
CA ASP A 172 -16.65 3.55 5.06
C ASP A 172 -15.56 3.61 6.12
N GLY A 173 -15.86 3.10 7.31
CA GLY A 173 -14.93 2.95 8.42
C GLY A 173 -14.49 1.50 8.60
N VAL A 174 -13.19 1.23 8.61
CA VAL A 174 -12.66 -0.12 8.75
C VAL A 174 -11.87 -0.27 10.06
N ARG A 175 -12.33 -1.16 10.94
CA ARG A 175 -11.70 -1.40 12.25
C ARG A 175 -10.39 -2.18 12.11
N MET A 176 -9.34 -1.66 12.76
CA MET A 176 -8.01 -2.26 12.86
C MET A 176 -7.56 -2.35 14.32
N SER A 177 -6.72 -3.31 14.65
CA SER A 177 -6.13 -3.45 15.99
C SER A 177 -4.73 -2.87 16.00
N VAL A 178 -4.47 -1.95 16.92
CA VAL A 178 -3.18 -1.27 17.10
C VAL A 178 -2.73 -1.42 18.54
N LYS A 179 -1.45 -1.67 18.77
CA LYS A 179 -0.88 -1.69 20.12
C LYS A 179 -0.71 -0.27 20.63
N SER A 180 -1.05 -0.04 21.89
CA SER A 180 -0.81 1.20 22.62
C SER A 180 -0.08 0.90 23.93
N ALA A 181 0.32 1.94 24.66
CA ALA A 181 0.93 1.81 25.97
C ALA A 181 0.04 1.04 26.97
N CYS A 182 -1.29 1.15 26.81
CA CYS A 182 -2.30 0.52 27.68
C CYS A 182 -2.84 -0.80 27.11
N GLY A 183 -2.22 -1.41 26.10
CA GLY A 183 -2.67 -2.66 25.49
C GLY A 183 -3.19 -2.51 24.05
N LEU A 184 -4.10 -3.41 23.65
CA LEU A 184 -4.68 -3.40 22.30
C LEU A 184 -5.80 -2.36 22.21
N LYS A 185 -5.63 -1.38 21.33
CA LYS A 185 -6.65 -0.39 20.98
C LYS A 185 -7.27 -0.73 19.62
N LYS A 186 -8.59 -0.58 19.50
CA LYS A 186 -9.28 -0.60 18.21
C LYS A 186 -9.22 0.80 17.62
N ARG A 187 -8.60 0.90 16.44
CA ARG A 187 -8.62 2.13 15.63
C ARG A 187 -9.57 1.93 14.47
N LEU A 188 -10.12 3.03 13.99
CA LEU A 188 -10.94 3.05 12.80
C LEU A 188 -10.13 3.72 11.68
N VAL A 189 -10.05 3.07 10.53
CA VAL A 189 -9.51 3.66 9.31
C VAL A 189 -10.71 4.19 8.53
N LEU A 190 -10.91 5.50 8.54
CA LEU A 190 -11.87 6.19 7.69
C LEU A 190 -11.32 6.24 6.27
N VAL A 191 -12.14 5.94 5.27
CA VAL A 191 -11.70 5.77 3.89
C VAL A 191 -12.61 6.49 2.93
N VAL A 192 -12.02 7.20 1.99
CA VAL A 192 -12.70 7.86 0.88
C VAL A 192 -12.27 7.24 -0.45
N TYR A 193 -13.23 6.69 -1.18
CA TYR A 193 -13.04 6.03 -2.47
C TYR A 193 -13.82 6.79 -3.53
N GLY A 194 -13.18 7.23 -4.60
CA GLY A 194 -13.78 7.97 -5.69
C GLY A 194 -13.96 7.14 -6.95
N ILE A 195 -15.02 7.42 -7.70
CA ILE A 195 -15.27 6.91 -9.06
C ILE A 195 -15.65 8.09 -9.94
N ASP A 196 -15.00 8.24 -11.09
CA ASP A 196 -15.31 9.28 -12.07
C ASP A 196 -16.32 8.79 -13.16
N THR A 197 -16.69 9.66 -14.07
CA THR A 197 -17.61 9.38 -15.18
C THR A 197 -17.11 8.32 -16.16
N GLU A 198 -15.78 8.11 -16.21
CA GLU A 198 -15.16 7.10 -17.08
C GLU A 198 -14.96 5.75 -16.37
N GLY A 199 -15.38 5.65 -15.11
CA GLY A 199 -15.18 4.47 -14.28
C GLY A 199 -13.76 4.31 -13.73
N ARG A 200 -12.91 5.34 -13.85
CA ARG A 200 -11.65 5.36 -13.13
C ARG A 200 -11.95 5.44 -11.64
N ARG A 201 -11.17 4.76 -10.86
CA ARG A 201 -11.39 4.64 -9.41
C ARG A 201 -10.10 4.83 -8.65
N GLU A 202 -10.23 5.43 -7.48
CA GLU A 202 -9.08 5.70 -6.62
C GLU A 202 -9.49 5.71 -5.15
N LEU A 203 -8.64 5.18 -4.27
CA LEU A 203 -8.70 5.48 -2.85
C LEU A 203 -8.05 6.86 -2.67
N LEU A 204 -8.89 7.87 -2.41
CA LEU A 204 -8.50 9.27 -2.43
C LEU A 204 -7.73 9.67 -1.18
N ASP A 205 -8.21 9.20 -0.04
CA ASP A 205 -7.57 9.41 1.25
C ASP A 205 -8.06 8.43 2.30
N PHE A 206 -7.35 8.40 3.44
CA PHE A 206 -7.75 7.70 4.64
C PHE A 206 -7.27 8.46 5.88
N ALA A 207 -7.91 8.22 7.02
CA ALA A 207 -7.48 8.75 8.31
C ALA A 207 -7.65 7.71 9.41
N LEU A 208 -6.73 7.71 10.38
CA LEU A 208 -6.89 6.92 11.60
C LEU A 208 -7.70 7.73 12.62
N ALA A 209 -8.79 7.15 13.08
CA ALA A 209 -9.74 7.75 14.01
C ALA A 209 -9.97 6.86 15.23
N ASP A 210 -10.47 7.43 16.29
CA ASP A 210 -10.91 6.67 17.47
C ASP A 210 -12.35 6.15 17.32
N GLY A 211 -13.16 6.81 16.46
CA GLY A 211 -14.53 6.46 16.21
C GLY A 211 -15.07 7.01 14.89
N GLU A 212 -16.38 6.97 14.71
CA GLU A 212 -17.12 7.50 13.56
C GLU A 212 -17.86 8.79 13.94
N SER A 213 -17.19 9.68 14.68
CA SER A 213 -17.77 10.96 15.06
C SER A 213 -17.91 11.90 13.86
N GLU A 214 -18.82 12.86 13.98
CA GLU A 214 -18.97 13.94 13.01
C GLU A 214 -17.66 14.70 12.81
N ALA A 215 -16.96 15.01 13.90
CA ALA A 215 -15.74 15.79 13.88
C ALA A 215 -14.61 15.08 13.09
N GLU A 216 -14.46 13.77 13.26
CA GLU A 216 -13.43 13.00 12.55
C GLU A 216 -13.73 12.89 11.05
N TRP A 217 -14.99 12.63 10.68
CA TRP A 217 -15.40 12.64 9.28
C TRP A 217 -15.30 14.04 8.66
N ALA A 218 -15.75 15.08 9.38
CA ALA A 218 -15.66 16.46 8.91
C ALA A 218 -14.20 16.88 8.69
N ALA A 219 -13.29 16.49 9.58
CA ALA A 219 -11.87 16.77 9.42
C ALA A 219 -11.29 16.14 8.14
N LEU A 220 -11.58 14.86 7.87
CA LEU A 220 -11.12 14.16 6.67
C LEU A 220 -11.71 14.76 5.39
N LEU A 221 -13.01 15.02 5.36
CA LEU A 221 -13.69 15.57 4.19
C LEU A 221 -13.29 17.04 3.94
N HIS A 222 -13.16 17.85 4.98
CA HIS A 222 -12.69 19.23 4.87
C HIS A 222 -11.23 19.30 4.38
N HIS A 223 -10.39 18.38 4.84
CA HIS A 223 -9.01 18.24 4.35
C HIS A 223 -8.99 17.92 2.84
N LEU A 224 -9.83 16.99 2.37
CA LEU A 224 -9.97 16.68 0.94
C LEU A 224 -10.50 17.88 0.15
N TRP A 225 -11.48 18.61 0.70
CA TRP A 225 -12.03 19.82 0.10
C TRP A 225 -10.95 20.89 -0.07
N GLY A 226 -10.11 21.10 0.95
CA GLY A 226 -8.96 22.02 0.91
C GLY A 226 -7.93 21.66 -0.17
N ARG A 227 -7.81 20.37 -0.52
CA ARG A 227 -6.88 19.85 -1.53
C ARG A 227 -7.45 19.82 -2.95
N GLY A 228 -8.69 20.24 -3.15
CA GLY A 228 -9.29 20.39 -4.47
C GLY A 228 -10.56 19.58 -4.71
N LEU A 229 -10.96 18.67 -3.83
CA LEU A 229 -12.23 17.93 -3.95
C LEU A 229 -13.40 18.83 -3.51
N LYS A 230 -13.81 19.78 -4.37
CA LYS A 230 -14.86 20.74 -4.07
C LYS A 230 -16.27 20.16 -4.14
N GLY A 231 -16.42 19.07 -4.88
CA GLY A 231 -17.70 18.39 -5.07
C GLY A 231 -18.57 18.99 -6.16
N GLU A 232 -18.02 19.79 -7.07
CA GLU A 232 -18.77 20.39 -8.19
C GLU A 232 -19.33 19.31 -9.15
N ASN A 233 -18.60 18.19 -9.29
CA ASN A 233 -19.01 17.07 -10.11
C ASN A 233 -19.64 15.92 -9.29
N LEU A 234 -19.79 16.10 -7.98
CA LEU A 234 -20.22 15.03 -7.07
C LEU A 234 -21.75 14.88 -7.11
N GLU A 235 -22.21 13.74 -7.60
CA GLU A 235 -23.63 13.43 -7.68
C GLU A 235 -24.13 12.55 -6.54
N LEU A 236 -23.36 11.56 -6.14
CA LEU A 236 -23.79 10.58 -5.15
C LEU A 236 -22.70 10.20 -4.18
N VAL A 237 -23.05 10.18 -2.90
CA VAL A 237 -22.19 9.64 -1.83
C VAL A 237 -22.83 8.41 -1.23
N VAL A 238 -22.08 7.30 -1.18
CA VAL A 238 -22.53 6.02 -0.62
C VAL A 238 -21.88 5.81 0.73
N THR A 239 -22.69 5.61 1.78
CA THR A 239 -22.20 5.37 3.16
C THR A 239 -22.97 4.27 3.86
N ASP A 240 -22.49 3.83 5.02
CA ASP A 240 -23.24 2.95 5.93
C ASP A 240 -24.42 3.65 6.62
N GLY A 241 -24.43 4.99 6.61
CA GLY A 241 -25.45 5.81 7.22
C GLY A 241 -25.20 6.11 8.69
N ALA A 242 -23.96 6.08 9.17
CA ALA A 242 -23.59 6.55 10.50
C ALA A 242 -23.98 8.03 10.67
N PRO A 243 -24.65 8.41 11.79
CA PRO A 243 -25.16 9.78 11.95
C PRO A 243 -24.09 10.86 11.83
N GLY A 244 -22.91 10.64 12.43
CA GLY A 244 -21.81 11.59 12.35
C GLY A 244 -21.31 11.81 10.91
N LEU A 245 -21.21 10.74 10.11
CA LEU A 245 -20.84 10.85 8.71
C LEU A 245 -21.90 11.61 7.89
N ILE A 246 -23.19 11.34 8.12
CA ILE A 246 -24.28 12.05 7.44
C ILE A 246 -24.27 13.55 7.77
N ALA A 247 -24.02 13.92 9.04
CA ALA A 247 -23.91 15.32 9.47
C ALA A 247 -22.73 16.03 8.77
N ALA A 248 -21.55 15.39 8.76
CA ALA A 248 -20.37 15.90 8.08
C ALA A 248 -20.59 16.08 6.55
N LEU A 249 -21.26 15.12 5.91
CA LEU A 249 -21.58 15.21 4.47
C LEU A 249 -22.52 16.38 4.14
N LYS A 250 -23.58 16.56 4.92
CA LYS A 250 -24.54 17.67 4.73
C LYS A 250 -23.87 19.04 4.88
N PHE A 251 -22.84 19.12 5.69
CA PHE A 251 -22.10 20.36 5.89
C PHE A 251 -21.12 20.64 4.75
N ILE A 252 -20.37 19.63 4.28
CA ILE A 252 -19.28 19.83 3.32
C ILE A 252 -19.75 19.67 1.87
N TYR A 253 -20.65 18.72 1.60
CA TYR A 253 -21.21 18.43 0.28
C TYR A 253 -22.74 18.46 0.29
N PRO A 254 -23.38 19.61 0.58
CA PRO A 254 -24.82 19.72 0.78
C PRO A 254 -25.66 19.33 -0.44
N TYR A 255 -25.11 19.43 -1.63
CA TYR A 255 -25.80 19.13 -2.89
C TYR A 255 -25.65 17.67 -3.34
N ALA A 256 -24.73 16.93 -2.76
CA ALA A 256 -24.52 15.53 -3.10
C ALA A 256 -25.67 14.66 -2.57
N ARG A 257 -26.22 13.83 -3.44
CA ARG A 257 -27.25 12.87 -3.03
C ARG A 257 -26.62 11.79 -2.16
N HIS A 258 -27.39 11.30 -1.22
CA HIS A 258 -26.95 10.24 -0.31
C HIS A 258 -27.58 8.90 -0.68
N GLN A 259 -26.76 7.86 -0.80
CA GLN A 259 -27.13 6.45 -0.89
C GLN A 259 -26.69 5.72 0.37
N ARG A 260 -27.64 5.12 1.07
CA ARG A 260 -27.29 4.24 2.18
C ARG A 260 -26.88 2.85 1.68
N CYS A 261 -25.81 2.29 2.22
CA CYS A 261 -25.28 0.99 1.82
C CYS A 261 -26.26 -0.16 2.12
N TRP A 262 -26.72 -0.85 1.09
CA TRP A 262 -27.61 -2.01 1.24
C TRP A 262 -26.99 -3.14 2.03
N ALA A 263 -25.68 -3.38 1.92
CA ALA A 263 -25.02 -4.45 2.67
C ALA A 263 -25.08 -4.20 4.18
N HIS A 264 -24.77 -2.97 4.62
CA HIS A 264 -24.86 -2.58 6.05
C HIS A 264 -26.31 -2.57 6.53
N LYS A 265 -27.23 -2.03 5.73
CA LYS A 265 -28.66 -2.05 6.09
C LYS A 265 -29.20 -3.46 6.24
N MET A 266 -28.89 -4.36 5.31
CA MET A 266 -29.34 -5.74 5.42
C MET A 266 -28.75 -6.48 6.61
N ARG A 267 -27.51 -6.21 6.98
CA ARG A 267 -26.92 -6.73 8.23
C ARG A 267 -27.75 -6.31 9.44
N ASN A 268 -28.15 -5.03 9.50
CA ASN A 268 -29.00 -4.52 10.58
C ASN A 268 -30.39 -5.16 10.59
N VAL A 269 -31.01 -5.34 9.43
CA VAL A 269 -32.33 -5.99 9.29
C VAL A 269 -32.28 -7.45 9.73
N VAL A 270 -31.29 -8.23 9.24
CA VAL A 270 -31.22 -9.67 9.58
C VAL A 270 -30.86 -9.94 11.04
N ASN A 271 -30.16 -9.01 11.70
CA ASN A 271 -29.89 -9.11 13.14
C ASN A 271 -31.16 -9.01 14.00
N LEU A 272 -32.26 -8.51 13.43
CA LEU A 272 -33.57 -8.41 14.08
C LEU A 272 -34.51 -9.58 13.73
N VAL A 273 -34.00 -10.58 13.00
CA VAL A 273 -34.76 -11.71 12.47
C VAL A 273 -34.15 -13.01 12.97
N ARG A 274 -35.00 -14.01 13.27
CA ARG A 274 -34.56 -15.37 13.64
C ARG A 274 -33.71 -15.98 12.53
N ARG A 275 -32.72 -16.80 12.90
CA ARG A 275 -31.78 -17.41 11.92
C ARG A 275 -32.48 -18.22 10.85
N SER A 276 -33.53 -18.94 11.19
CA SER A 276 -34.35 -19.73 10.25
C SER A 276 -34.92 -18.89 9.11
N ASP A 277 -35.33 -17.66 9.39
CA ASP A 277 -36.09 -16.81 8.46
C ASP A 277 -35.20 -15.80 7.71
N GLN A 278 -33.92 -15.65 8.15
CA GLN A 278 -32.96 -14.72 7.53
C GLN A 278 -32.78 -14.96 6.00
N PRO A 279 -32.71 -16.21 5.49
CA PRO A 279 -32.57 -16.43 4.05
C PRO A 279 -33.75 -15.87 3.25
N GLU A 280 -35.00 -16.09 3.74
CA GLU A 280 -36.19 -15.66 3.05
C GLU A 280 -36.39 -14.13 3.13
N VAL A 281 -36.18 -13.56 4.33
CA VAL A 281 -36.16 -12.09 4.53
C VAL A 281 -35.15 -11.43 3.59
N SER A 282 -33.95 -11.99 3.48
CA SER A 282 -32.89 -11.46 2.62
C SER A 282 -33.23 -11.61 1.14
N ALA A 283 -33.82 -12.73 0.72
CA ALA A 283 -34.25 -12.96 -0.67
C ALA A 283 -35.33 -11.97 -1.09
N GLY A 284 -36.32 -11.72 -0.25
CA GLY A 284 -37.39 -10.74 -0.51
C GLY A 284 -36.82 -9.30 -0.56
N ALA A 285 -35.89 -8.94 0.35
CA ALA A 285 -35.24 -7.64 0.31
C ALA A 285 -34.35 -7.47 -0.94
N ARG A 286 -33.75 -8.56 -1.45
CA ARG A 286 -32.99 -8.55 -2.70
C ARG A 286 -33.84 -8.13 -3.88
N ALA A 287 -35.10 -8.59 -3.94
CA ALA A 287 -36.06 -8.19 -5.00
C ALA A 287 -36.31 -6.66 -5.01
N ILE A 288 -36.19 -5.98 -3.87
CA ILE A 288 -36.34 -4.52 -3.79
C ILE A 288 -35.20 -3.80 -4.52
N TYR A 289 -33.95 -4.10 -4.17
CA TYR A 289 -32.80 -3.37 -4.74
C TYR A 289 -32.33 -3.90 -6.11
N GLN A 290 -32.88 -5.01 -6.57
CA GLN A 290 -32.65 -5.54 -7.92
C GLN A 290 -33.76 -5.20 -8.90
N ALA A 291 -34.83 -4.56 -8.44
CA ALA A 291 -35.93 -4.16 -9.30
C ALA A 291 -35.47 -3.27 -10.48
N PRO A 292 -36.02 -3.44 -11.68
CA PRO A 292 -35.66 -2.65 -12.85
C PRO A 292 -35.94 -1.16 -12.68
N THR A 293 -37.06 -0.82 -12.01
CA THR A 293 -37.50 0.56 -11.80
C THR A 293 -37.75 0.87 -10.31
N ARG A 294 -37.68 2.14 -9.94
CA ARG A 294 -38.01 2.62 -8.60
C ARG A 294 -39.47 2.26 -8.22
N ARG A 295 -40.40 2.31 -9.19
CA ARG A 295 -41.78 1.92 -8.97
C ARG A 295 -41.90 0.44 -8.58
N GLU A 296 -41.23 -0.43 -9.30
CA GLU A 296 -41.23 -1.88 -9.00
C GLU A 296 -40.52 -2.18 -7.66
N ALA A 297 -39.45 -1.44 -7.33
CA ALA A 297 -38.82 -1.55 -6.03
C ALA A 297 -39.77 -1.22 -4.88
N LEU A 298 -40.58 -0.18 -5.03
CA LEU A 298 -41.64 0.18 -4.05
C LEU A 298 -42.73 -0.87 -3.95
N VAL A 299 -43.12 -1.49 -5.07
CA VAL A 299 -44.05 -2.62 -5.06
C VAL A 299 -43.48 -3.82 -4.35
N ALA A 300 -42.21 -4.17 -4.65
CA ALA A 300 -41.51 -5.25 -3.98
C ALA A 300 -41.38 -4.99 -2.47
N PHE A 301 -41.07 -3.74 -2.07
CA PHE A 301 -41.02 -3.36 -0.67
C PHE A 301 -42.35 -3.54 0.04
N ARG A 302 -43.51 -3.10 -0.58
CA ARG A 302 -44.85 -3.26 0.00
C ARG A 302 -45.19 -4.74 0.22
N ARG A 303 -44.85 -5.63 -0.74
CA ARG A 303 -45.03 -7.08 -0.62
C ARG A 303 -44.18 -7.65 0.52
N TRP A 304 -42.91 -7.25 0.58
CA TRP A 304 -41.99 -7.66 1.64
C TRP A 304 -42.48 -7.18 3.01
N LYS A 305 -42.92 -5.92 3.13
CA LYS A 305 -43.52 -5.35 4.34
C LYS A 305 -44.73 -6.12 4.79
N ALA A 306 -45.72 -6.35 3.89
CA ALA A 306 -46.93 -7.08 4.21
C ALA A 306 -46.66 -8.49 4.73
N ARG A 307 -45.65 -9.17 4.19
CA ARG A 307 -45.27 -10.52 4.64
C ARG A 307 -44.66 -10.52 6.03
N TRP A 308 -43.81 -9.54 6.36
CA TRP A 308 -42.98 -9.59 7.56
C TRP A 308 -43.42 -8.66 8.68
N GLN A 309 -44.34 -7.76 8.46
CA GLN A 309 -44.76 -6.74 9.41
C GLN A 309 -45.32 -7.34 10.72
N SER A 310 -46.05 -8.43 10.65
CA SER A 310 -46.59 -9.09 11.85
C SER A 310 -45.52 -9.85 12.66
N CYS A 311 -44.60 -10.49 11.97
CA CYS A 311 -43.56 -11.33 12.61
C CYS A 311 -42.35 -10.51 13.06
N TYR A 312 -41.92 -9.51 12.28
CA TYR A 312 -40.69 -8.73 12.51
C TYR A 312 -40.91 -7.22 12.32
N PRO A 313 -41.80 -6.58 13.13
CA PRO A 313 -42.11 -5.16 12.95
C PRO A 313 -40.90 -4.24 13.07
N LYS A 314 -39.92 -4.58 13.93
CA LYS A 314 -38.67 -3.83 14.10
C LYS A 314 -37.77 -3.92 12.87
N ALA A 315 -37.71 -5.07 12.22
CA ALA A 315 -36.92 -5.26 11.00
C ALA A 315 -37.54 -4.49 9.82
N VAL A 316 -38.87 -4.49 9.72
CA VAL A 316 -39.60 -3.71 8.74
C VAL A 316 -39.41 -2.22 8.93
N ALA A 317 -39.60 -1.72 10.16
CA ALA A 317 -39.37 -0.31 10.49
C ALA A 317 -37.90 0.12 10.23
N CYS A 318 -36.95 -0.75 10.51
CA CYS A 318 -35.54 -0.53 10.21
C CYS A 318 -35.31 -0.27 8.71
N LEU A 319 -35.91 -1.08 7.83
CA LEU A 319 -35.73 -0.90 6.37
C LEU A 319 -36.53 0.32 5.86
N GLU A 320 -37.77 0.47 6.33
CA GLU A 320 -38.70 1.53 5.89
C GLU A 320 -38.15 2.93 6.18
N LYS A 321 -37.56 3.14 7.36
CA LYS A 321 -37.01 4.43 7.79
C LYS A 321 -36.05 5.04 6.76
N ASP A 322 -35.23 4.20 6.11
CA ASP A 322 -34.15 4.67 5.23
C ASP A 322 -34.43 4.32 3.76
N LEU A 323 -35.66 3.91 3.42
CA LEU A 323 -35.98 3.39 2.09
C LEU A 323 -35.66 4.36 0.95
N GLN A 324 -35.89 5.66 1.13
CA GLN A 324 -35.60 6.67 0.12
C GLN A 324 -34.10 6.77 -0.20
N GLU A 325 -33.28 6.78 0.85
CA GLU A 325 -31.80 6.78 0.72
C GLU A 325 -31.28 5.45 0.14
N LEU A 326 -31.93 4.34 0.46
CA LEU A 326 -31.58 3.02 -0.07
C LEU A 326 -31.88 2.88 -1.58
N LEU A 327 -32.82 3.65 -2.11
CA LEU A 327 -33.24 3.61 -3.51
C LEU A 327 -32.58 4.71 -4.37
N ALA A 328 -31.70 5.56 -3.82
CA ALA A 328 -31.06 6.64 -4.56
C ALA A 328 -30.23 6.14 -5.77
N HIS A 329 -29.60 4.96 -5.67
CA HIS A 329 -28.87 4.34 -6.78
C HIS A 329 -29.73 4.02 -8.00
N MET A 330 -31.06 3.95 -7.86
CA MET A 330 -31.96 3.64 -8.96
C MET A 330 -32.12 4.76 -10.00
N ASP A 331 -31.72 5.97 -9.65
CA ASP A 331 -31.73 7.11 -10.56
C ASP A 331 -30.56 7.07 -11.56
N TYR A 332 -29.67 6.09 -11.41
CA TYR A 332 -28.54 5.85 -12.30
C TYR A 332 -28.78 4.65 -13.23
N PRO A 333 -28.07 4.57 -14.35
CA PRO A 333 -28.18 3.46 -15.30
C PRO A 333 -28.04 2.09 -14.63
N VAL A 334 -28.84 1.12 -15.04
CA VAL A 334 -28.93 -0.22 -14.43
C VAL A 334 -27.55 -0.87 -14.28
N ARG A 335 -26.65 -0.68 -15.26
CA ARG A 335 -25.28 -1.20 -15.27
C ARG A 335 -24.40 -0.65 -14.13
N LEU A 336 -24.67 0.56 -13.63
CA LEU A 336 -23.92 1.20 -12.55
C LEU A 336 -24.45 0.86 -11.16
N ARG A 337 -25.76 0.56 -11.04
CA ARG A 337 -26.42 0.32 -9.75
C ARG A 337 -25.71 -0.70 -8.85
N PRO A 338 -25.17 -1.84 -9.36
CA PRO A 338 -24.43 -2.78 -8.52
C PRO A 338 -23.16 -2.19 -7.89
N LYS A 339 -22.58 -1.14 -8.48
CA LYS A 339 -21.37 -0.46 -7.98
C LYS A 339 -21.72 0.62 -6.97
N LEU A 340 -22.92 1.22 -7.09
CA LEU A 340 -23.34 2.38 -6.31
C LEU A 340 -24.22 2.04 -5.10
N ARG A 341 -24.78 0.85 -5.00
CA ARG A 341 -25.70 0.47 -3.91
C ARG A 341 -25.00 0.01 -2.63
N THR A 342 -23.68 -0.19 -2.65
CA THR A 342 -22.94 -0.70 -1.48
C THR A 342 -21.52 -0.14 -1.41
N THR A 343 -20.94 -0.08 -0.20
CA THR A 343 -19.52 0.22 0.05
C THR A 343 -18.62 -1.02 -0.09
N ASN A 344 -19.09 -2.12 -0.64
CA ASN A 344 -18.36 -3.39 -0.76
C ASN A 344 -17.02 -3.26 -1.50
N ALA A 345 -16.84 -2.21 -2.32
CA ALA A 345 -15.55 -1.93 -2.96
C ALA A 345 -14.46 -1.67 -1.90
N ILE A 346 -14.77 -0.85 -0.88
CA ILE A 346 -13.87 -0.58 0.25
C ILE A 346 -13.65 -1.85 1.07
N GLU A 347 -14.73 -2.59 1.39
CA GLU A 347 -14.60 -3.85 2.14
C GLU A 347 -13.65 -4.85 1.45
N ARG A 348 -13.68 -4.94 0.11
CA ARG A 348 -12.75 -5.78 -0.67
C ARG A 348 -11.32 -5.30 -0.56
N CYS A 349 -11.07 -4.00 -0.66
CA CYS A 349 -9.75 -3.42 -0.47
C CYS A 349 -9.19 -3.77 0.90
N PHE A 350 -9.99 -3.57 1.94
CA PHE A 350 -9.57 -3.86 3.31
C PHE A 350 -9.55 -5.36 3.67
N ARG A 351 -10.17 -6.22 2.88
CA ARG A 351 -9.94 -7.68 2.97
C ARG A 351 -8.49 -8.02 2.61
N GLU A 352 -7.92 -7.37 1.60
CA GLU A 352 -6.51 -7.50 1.25
C GLU A 352 -5.60 -6.96 2.36
N VAL A 353 -5.94 -5.82 2.95
CA VAL A 353 -5.23 -5.29 4.12
C VAL A 353 -5.25 -6.32 5.25
N ARG A 354 -6.44 -6.82 5.63
CA ARG A 354 -6.59 -7.82 6.71
C ARG A 354 -5.84 -9.12 6.41
N ARG A 355 -5.87 -9.61 5.17
CA ARG A 355 -5.15 -10.83 4.77
C ARG A 355 -3.66 -10.71 5.03
N ARG A 356 -3.08 -9.55 4.75
CA ARG A 356 -1.64 -9.28 4.95
C ARG A 356 -1.29 -8.98 6.40
N THR A 357 -2.19 -8.35 7.14
CA THR A 357 -1.93 -7.97 8.55
C THR A 357 -2.37 -9.04 9.56
N ARG A 358 -3.13 -10.05 9.14
CA ARG A 358 -3.59 -11.15 10.00
C ARG A 358 -2.44 -11.87 10.74
N PRO A 359 -1.28 -12.17 10.13
CA PRO A 359 -0.16 -12.78 10.83
C PRO A 359 0.45 -11.88 11.91
N MET A 360 0.26 -10.57 11.83
CA MET A 360 0.79 -9.59 12.79
C MET A 360 -0.09 -9.43 14.02
N SER A 361 -1.31 -9.96 14.00
CA SER A 361 -2.36 -9.81 15.03
C SER A 361 -2.79 -8.35 15.28
N ALA A 362 -1.85 -7.43 15.43
CA ALA A 362 -2.06 -6.00 15.59
C ALA A 362 -0.86 -5.21 15.08
N PHE A 363 -1.09 -3.97 14.65
CA PHE A 363 -0.02 -3.03 14.32
C PHE A 363 0.75 -2.61 15.58
N CYS A 364 2.06 -2.35 15.42
CA CYS A 364 2.91 -1.96 16.54
C CYS A 364 2.53 -0.59 17.12
N ASN A 365 2.04 0.33 16.28
CA ASN A 365 1.55 1.67 16.62
C ASN A 365 0.77 2.25 15.44
N ASP A 366 0.16 3.43 15.63
CA ASP A 366 -0.62 4.14 14.62
C ASP A 366 0.21 4.40 13.34
N ALA A 367 1.43 4.89 13.45
CA ALA A 367 2.30 5.13 12.29
C ALA A 367 2.61 3.85 11.49
N SER A 368 2.74 2.69 12.14
CA SER A 368 2.86 1.40 11.45
C SER A 368 1.59 1.02 10.70
N CYS A 369 0.43 1.32 11.26
CA CYS A 369 -0.87 1.13 10.60
C CYS A 369 -0.96 2.01 9.34
N GLU A 370 -0.67 3.31 9.46
CA GLU A 370 -0.68 4.25 8.35
C GLU A 370 0.23 3.84 7.20
N ARG A 371 1.49 3.43 7.49
CA ARG A 371 2.44 2.97 6.47
C ARG A 371 1.92 1.79 5.68
N ILE A 372 1.37 0.79 6.36
CA ILE A 372 0.86 -0.42 5.69
C ILE A 372 -0.41 -0.10 4.92
N VAL A 373 -1.34 0.65 5.48
CA VAL A 373 -2.57 1.08 4.80
C VAL A 373 -2.21 1.90 3.55
N TYR A 374 -1.33 2.89 3.69
CA TYR A 374 -0.83 3.69 2.57
C TYR A 374 -0.21 2.84 1.47
N ALA A 375 0.72 1.95 1.83
CA ALA A 375 1.42 1.13 0.83
C ALA A 375 0.47 0.24 0.04
N LEU A 376 -0.57 -0.30 0.70
CA LEU A 376 -1.61 -1.09 0.04
C LEU A 376 -2.54 -0.24 -0.83
N ILE A 377 -2.91 0.96 -0.36
CA ILE A 377 -3.69 1.93 -1.13
C ILE A 377 -2.91 2.34 -2.39
N ALA A 378 -1.64 2.70 -2.26
CA ALA A 378 -0.79 3.08 -3.38
C ALA A 378 -0.66 1.94 -4.40
N HIS A 379 -0.48 0.70 -3.93
CA HIS A 379 -0.43 -0.48 -4.80
C HIS A 379 -1.76 -0.70 -5.54
N MET A 380 -2.90 -0.61 -4.85
CA MET A 380 -4.22 -0.76 -5.47
C MET A 380 -4.51 0.34 -6.48
N ASN A 381 -4.22 1.60 -6.15
CA ASN A 381 -4.40 2.73 -7.05
C ASN A 381 -3.55 2.57 -8.33
N ALA A 382 -2.29 2.13 -8.20
CA ALA A 382 -1.44 1.82 -9.35
C ALA A 382 -2.00 0.70 -10.23
N GLN A 383 -2.56 -0.37 -9.63
CA GLN A 383 -3.21 -1.44 -10.39
C GLN A 383 -4.48 -0.98 -11.11
N TRP A 384 -5.20 -0.01 -10.56
CA TRP A 384 -6.47 0.46 -11.11
C TRP A 384 -6.32 1.57 -12.14
N SER A 385 -5.21 2.29 -12.16
CA SER A 385 -4.97 3.43 -13.06
C SER A 385 -5.26 3.10 -14.53
N HIS A 386 -5.01 1.84 -14.95
CA HIS A 386 -5.23 1.36 -16.31
C HIS A 386 -6.44 0.41 -16.46
N LYS A 387 -7.26 0.24 -15.41
CA LYS A 387 -8.38 -0.71 -15.39
C LYS A 387 -9.65 -0.04 -14.87
N PRO A 388 -10.36 0.75 -15.71
CA PRO A 388 -11.61 1.36 -15.30
C PRO A 388 -12.68 0.29 -14.99
N LEU A 389 -13.65 0.68 -14.17
CA LEU A 389 -14.77 -0.20 -13.82
C LEU A 389 -15.64 -0.44 -15.06
N PRO A 390 -16.00 -1.70 -15.35
CA PRO A 390 -16.90 -1.99 -16.46
C PRO A 390 -18.28 -1.37 -16.22
N GLY A 391 -18.90 -0.90 -17.29
CA GLY A 391 -20.23 -0.31 -17.27
C GLY A 391 -20.24 1.23 -17.22
N PHE A 392 -19.11 1.88 -16.98
CA PHE A 392 -18.99 3.35 -17.08
C PHE A 392 -18.62 3.79 -18.49
N THR A 393 -17.74 3.07 -19.17
CA THR A 393 -17.36 3.36 -20.55
C THR A 393 -18.45 2.88 -21.52
N HIS A 394 -18.84 3.75 -22.47
CA HIS A 394 -19.70 3.41 -23.60
C HIS A 394 -18.93 2.61 -24.67
N LYS A 395 -18.34 1.47 -24.32
CA LYS A 395 -18.02 0.47 -25.33
C LYS A 395 -19.08 -0.61 -25.23
N SER A 396 -20.01 -0.50 -26.19
CA SER A 396 -21.04 -1.47 -26.56
C SER A 396 -20.50 -2.89 -26.58
#